data_77a8b5b8287cb39054cb4556e914a6d9
#
_entry.id   77a8b5b8287cb39054cb4556e914a6d9
#
_cell.length_a   1.000
_cell.length_b   1.000
_cell.length_c   1.000
_cell.angle_alpha   90.00
_cell.angle_beta   90.00
_cell.angle_gamma   90.00
#
_symmetry.space_group_name_H-M   'P 1'
#
loop_
_entity.id
_entity.type
_entity.pdbx_description
1 polymer ?
#
loop_
_entity_poly.entity_id
_entity_poly.type
_entity_poly.pdbx_seq_one_letter_code
_entity_poly.pdbx_strand_id
1 'polypeptide(L)'
;MDCIDVIIPCYNAESTLTRAIKSVLVQPELGCLWLVDDASTDNTAGLIQQWQQRYPQQIRAEFLTTNRGPALARNWAALLSASSHIAFLDADDAYQPHALQAASAVFRFRPQAGLLRLPVTGHNIPEHYRQHAQFALVWRTFEMITATNTVFNRAYFLACGGFPADSLFRRLGGEDGALGLATVESCMVATLFDEAGMADIGVDFYGHDSMHVRKLLDAMLFGQNRSDCDDAALQQANAVTQTIVQRLQNLRQILDYPNPGKQALQLFTD
;
A
#
# COMPACT_ATOMS: atom_id res chain seq x y z
N MET A 1 5.02 22.80 -3.85
CA MET A 1 4.00 21.74 -3.79
C MET A 1 4.71 20.52 -3.25
N ASP A 2 4.15 19.87 -2.25
CA ASP A 2 4.75 18.64 -1.73
C ASP A 2 4.46 17.54 -2.74
N CYS A 3 5.48 17.20 -3.54
CA CYS A 3 5.40 16.11 -4.50
C CYS A 3 5.44 14.77 -3.76
N ILE A 4 4.72 13.80 -4.29
CA ILE A 4 4.62 12.43 -3.76
C ILE A 4 5.32 11.49 -4.73
N ASP A 5 6.33 10.76 -4.27
CA ASP A 5 6.89 9.68 -5.06
C ASP A 5 5.97 8.46 -5.01
N VAL A 6 5.75 7.82 -6.16
CA VAL A 6 4.97 6.59 -6.27
C VAL A 6 5.89 5.41 -6.52
N ILE A 7 5.67 4.31 -5.81
CA ILE A 7 6.48 3.10 -5.90
C ILE A 7 5.61 1.94 -6.37
N ILE A 8 6.00 1.32 -7.47
CA ILE A 8 5.34 0.14 -8.03
C ILE A 8 6.32 -1.03 -8.02
N PRO A 9 6.12 -2.05 -7.17
CA PRO A 9 6.85 -3.31 -7.27
C PRO A 9 6.34 -4.08 -8.49
N CYS A 10 7.23 -4.56 -9.34
CA CYS A 10 6.91 -5.22 -10.59
C CYS A 10 7.48 -6.65 -10.59
N TYR A 11 6.63 -7.64 -10.81
CA TYR A 11 7.04 -9.01 -11.03
C TYR A 11 6.05 -9.70 -11.98
N ASN A 12 6.51 -10.05 -13.19
CA ASN A 12 5.70 -10.66 -14.24
C ASN A 12 4.38 -9.89 -14.49
N ALA A 13 4.51 -8.57 -14.68
CA ALA A 13 3.41 -7.62 -14.80
C ALA A 13 3.24 -7.04 -16.21
N GLU A 14 3.80 -7.69 -17.24
CA GLU A 14 3.79 -7.20 -18.62
C GLU A 14 2.39 -6.77 -19.11
N SER A 15 1.35 -7.50 -18.72
CA SER A 15 -0.02 -7.26 -19.17
C SER A 15 -0.73 -6.10 -18.48
N THR A 16 -0.33 -5.73 -17.27
CA THR A 16 -1.04 -4.77 -16.40
C THR A 16 -0.28 -3.47 -16.17
N LEU A 17 1.05 -3.53 -16.12
CA LEU A 17 1.93 -2.44 -15.70
C LEU A 17 1.70 -1.13 -16.50
N THR A 18 1.39 -1.21 -17.80
CA THR A 18 1.10 -0.02 -18.61
C THR A 18 -0.08 0.78 -18.07
N ARG A 19 -1.13 0.13 -17.56
CA ARG A 19 -2.28 0.79 -16.93
C ARG A 19 -1.84 1.52 -15.66
N ALA A 20 -1.12 0.83 -14.77
CA ALA A 20 -0.61 1.40 -13.54
C ALA A 20 0.27 2.64 -13.82
N ILE A 21 1.27 2.54 -14.70
CA ILE A 21 2.15 3.66 -15.06
C ILE A 21 1.35 4.87 -15.59
N LYS A 22 0.41 4.64 -16.51
CA LYS A 22 -0.40 5.74 -17.07
C LYS A 22 -1.23 6.45 -16.03
N SER A 23 -1.81 5.73 -15.07
CA SER A 23 -2.62 6.30 -13.99
C SER A 23 -1.80 7.19 -13.04
N VAL A 24 -0.52 6.88 -12.87
CA VAL A 24 0.41 7.66 -12.06
C VAL A 24 0.92 8.89 -12.79
N LEU A 25 1.31 8.76 -14.07
CA LEU A 25 1.91 9.86 -14.85
C LEU A 25 0.97 11.04 -15.09
N VAL A 26 -0.34 10.84 -14.98
CA VAL A 26 -1.34 11.93 -15.12
C VAL A 26 -1.58 12.70 -13.81
N GLN A 27 -1.02 12.28 -12.69
CA GLN A 27 -1.20 12.93 -11.39
C GLN A 27 -0.32 14.20 -11.29
N PRO A 28 -0.89 15.40 -11.09
CA PRO A 28 -0.11 16.63 -11.02
C PRO A 28 0.87 16.69 -9.83
N GLU A 29 0.55 15.99 -8.74
CA GLU A 29 1.36 15.95 -7.51
C GLU A 29 2.46 14.89 -7.55
N LEU A 30 2.63 14.19 -8.68
CA LEU A 30 3.70 13.21 -8.83
C LEU A 30 5.08 13.87 -8.72
N GLY A 31 5.91 13.37 -7.81
CA GLY A 31 7.33 13.66 -7.75
C GLY A 31 8.10 12.79 -8.75
N CYS A 32 8.25 11.54 -8.39
CA CYS A 32 8.92 10.53 -9.20
C CYS A 32 8.15 9.21 -9.13
N LEU A 33 8.05 8.50 -10.25
CA LEU A 33 7.55 7.13 -10.31
C LEU A 33 8.73 6.17 -10.25
N TRP A 34 8.79 5.36 -9.20
CA TRP A 34 9.76 4.29 -9.01
C TRP A 34 9.17 2.97 -9.48
N LEU A 35 9.79 2.36 -10.49
CA LEU A 35 9.45 1.03 -10.98
C LEU A 35 10.55 0.06 -10.54
N VAL A 36 10.22 -0.92 -9.72
CA VAL A 36 11.19 -1.88 -9.21
C VAL A 36 10.88 -3.25 -9.77
N ASP A 37 11.67 -3.70 -10.73
CA ASP A 37 11.58 -5.05 -11.28
C ASP A 37 12.19 -6.05 -10.30
N ASP A 38 11.38 -6.95 -9.78
CA ASP A 38 11.79 -7.98 -8.83
C ASP A 38 12.21 -9.28 -9.56
N ALA A 39 13.13 -9.16 -10.52
CA ALA A 39 13.64 -10.23 -11.37
C ALA A 39 12.54 -10.95 -12.17
N SER A 40 11.75 -10.20 -12.93
CA SER A 40 10.71 -10.74 -13.81
C SER A 40 11.29 -11.68 -14.87
N THR A 41 10.50 -12.67 -15.26
CA THR A 41 10.84 -13.66 -16.30
C THR A 41 10.08 -13.45 -17.62
N ASP A 42 9.10 -12.53 -17.62
CA ASP A 42 8.39 -12.04 -18.80
C ASP A 42 9.03 -10.74 -19.33
N ASN A 43 8.35 -10.00 -20.21
CA ASN A 43 8.88 -8.76 -20.76
C ASN A 43 8.69 -7.52 -19.86
N THR A 44 8.40 -7.69 -18.57
CA THR A 44 8.20 -6.57 -17.64
C THR A 44 9.42 -5.63 -17.61
N ALA A 45 10.63 -6.18 -17.49
CA ALA A 45 11.87 -5.38 -17.47
C ALA A 45 12.06 -4.55 -18.75
N GLY A 46 11.80 -5.15 -19.92
CA GLY A 46 11.84 -4.44 -21.20
C GLY A 46 10.82 -3.31 -21.28
N LEU A 47 9.62 -3.53 -20.77
CA LEU A 47 8.57 -2.51 -20.70
C LEU A 47 8.96 -1.36 -19.78
N ILE A 48 9.53 -1.64 -18.62
CA ILE A 48 10.04 -0.61 -17.69
C ILE A 48 11.11 0.26 -18.35
N GLN A 49 12.08 -0.35 -19.06
CA GLN A 49 13.12 0.38 -19.76
C GLN A 49 12.52 1.33 -20.82
N GLN A 50 11.52 0.88 -21.60
CA GLN A 50 10.85 1.71 -22.59
C GLN A 50 10.14 2.91 -21.95
N TRP A 51 9.43 2.71 -20.84
CA TRP A 51 8.78 3.80 -20.11
C TRP A 51 9.78 4.77 -19.51
N GLN A 52 10.87 4.31 -18.92
CA GLN A 52 11.94 5.16 -18.39
C GLN A 52 12.61 5.99 -19.47
N GLN A 53 12.89 5.41 -20.65
CA GLN A 53 13.44 6.14 -21.79
C GLN A 53 12.49 7.24 -22.29
N ARG A 54 11.19 6.98 -22.26
CA ARG A 54 10.16 7.94 -22.69
C ARG A 54 9.95 9.07 -21.70
N TYR A 55 10.11 8.81 -20.40
CA TYR A 55 9.87 9.77 -19.30
C TYR A 55 11.07 9.83 -18.34
N PRO A 56 12.28 10.16 -18.80
CA PRO A 56 13.51 10.02 -18.01
C PRO A 56 13.58 10.97 -16.81
N GLN A 57 12.78 12.02 -16.79
CA GLN A 57 12.71 12.96 -15.67
C GLN A 57 11.72 12.54 -14.59
N GLN A 58 10.72 11.73 -14.95
CA GLN A 58 9.64 11.34 -14.04
C GLN A 58 9.75 9.89 -13.56
N ILE A 59 10.44 9.00 -14.29
CA ILE A 59 10.55 7.58 -13.96
C ILE A 59 11.97 7.23 -13.55
N ARG A 60 12.07 6.52 -12.44
CA ARG A 60 13.29 5.82 -11.98
C ARG A 60 13.00 4.32 -12.02
N ALA A 61 13.96 3.55 -12.52
CA ALA A 61 13.84 2.11 -12.62
C ALA A 61 14.98 1.43 -11.86
N GLU A 62 14.62 0.41 -11.10
CA GLU A 62 15.53 -0.47 -10.38
C GLU A 62 15.27 -1.90 -10.82
N PHE A 63 16.33 -2.68 -11.03
CA PHE A 63 16.26 -4.06 -11.50
C PHE A 63 16.97 -4.95 -10.51
N LEU A 64 16.21 -5.73 -9.75
CA LEU A 64 16.77 -6.69 -8.79
C LEU A 64 17.26 -7.94 -9.53
N THR A 65 18.32 -8.52 -9.04
CA THR A 65 18.95 -9.71 -9.66
C THR A 65 18.28 -11.02 -9.28
N THR A 66 17.48 -11.01 -8.23
CA THR A 66 16.75 -12.17 -7.71
C THR A 66 15.40 -11.73 -7.17
N ASN A 67 14.36 -12.54 -7.35
CA ASN A 67 13.07 -12.28 -6.77
C ASN A 67 13.14 -12.30 -5.22
N ARG A 68 12.80 -11.17 -4.62
CA ARG A 68 12.86 -10.96 -3.17
C ARG A 68 11.48 -10.66 -2.56
N GLY A 69 10.46 -10.55 -3.39
CA GLY A 69 9.08 -10.25 -3.02
C GLY A 69 8.76 -8.76 -2.95
N PRO A 70 7.46 -8.41 -3.00
CA PRO A 70 6.99 -7.04 -3.12
C PRO A 70 7.39 -6.15 -1.95
N ALA A 71 7.47 -6.69 -0.74
CA ALA A 71 7.93 -5.97 0.45
C ALA A 71 9.31 -5.37 0.25
N LEU A 72 10.27 -6.18 -0.21
CA LEU A 72 11.66 -5.72 -0.40
C LEU A 72 11.77 -4.74 -1.55
N ALA A 73 11.07 -4.98 -2.65
CA ALA A 73 11.03 -4.06 -3.78
C ALA A 73 10.48 -2.68 -3.38
N ARG A 74 9.38 -2.63 -2.62
CA ARG A 74 8.82 -1.38 -2.08
C ARG A 74 9.80 -0.69 -1.12
N ASN A 75 10.40 -1.43 -0.20
CA ASN A 75 11.37 -0.90 0.76
C ASN A 75 12.61 -0.31 0.08
N TRP A 76 13.10 -0.97 -0.97
CA TRP A 76 14.27 -0.50 -1.73
C TRP A 76 14.03 0.88 -2.34
N ALA A 77 12.95 1.06 -3.08
CA ALA A 77 12.62 2.35 -3.67
C ALA A 77 12.31 3.41 -2.61
N ALA A 78 11.67 3.04 -1.51
CA ALA A 78 11.41 3.96 -0.40
C ALA A 78 12.69 4.50 0.26
N LEU A 79 13.77 3.71 0.29
CA LEU A 79 15.09 4.15 0.74
C LEU A 79 15.73 5.13 -0.24
N LEU A 80 15.60 4.87 -1.55
CA LEU A 80 16.19 5.69 -2.61
C LEU A 80 15.42 7.00 -2.85
N SER A 81 14.11 7.05 -2.57
CA SER A 81 13.30 8.26 -2.69
C SER A 81 13.84 9.37 -1.81
N ALA A 82 13.78 10.60 -2.31
CA ALA A 82 14.10 11.83 -1.56
C ALA A 82 12.84 12.62 -1.17
N SER A 83 11.66 12.21 -1.62
CA SER A 83 10.40 12.86 -1.29
C SER A 83 10.04 12.73 0.18
N SER A 84 9.34 13.74 0.73
CA SER A 84 8.78 13.69 2.09
C SER A 84 7.62 12.70 2.22
N HIS A 85 6.92 12.42 1.12
CA HIS A 85 5.80 11.50 1.05
C HIS A 85 6.02 10.46 -0.06
N ILE A 86 5.67 9.24 0.24
CA ILE A 86 5.74 8.11 -0.70
C ILE A 86 4.39 7.37 -0.74
N ALA A 87 3.99 6.97 -1.92
CA ALA A 87 2.78 6.20 -2.15
C ALA A 87 3.11 4.85 -2.76
N PHE A 88 2.32 3.83 -2.46
CA PHE A 88 2.46 2.52 -3.05
C PHE A 88 1.27 2.19 -3.93
N LEU A 89 1.54 1.61 -5.09
CA LEU A 89 0.55 1.11 -6.03
C LEU A 89 1.02 -0.25 -6.56
N ASP A 90 0.12 -1.22 -6.62
CA ASP A 90 0.47 -2.51 -7.20
C ASP A 90 0.43 -2.44 -8.75
N ALA A 91 1.24 -3.28 -9.40
CA ALA A 91 1.44 -3.23 -10.86
C ALA A 91 0.19 -3.62 -11.68
N ASP A 92 -0.83 -4.17 -11.02
CA ASP A 92 -2.12 -4.54 -11.60
C ASP A 92 -3.26 -3.59 -11.24
N ASP A 93 -2.99 -2.52 -10.46
CA ASP A 93 -3.97 -1.52 -10.04
C ASP A 93 -3.81 -0.19 -10.80
N ALA A 94 -4.67 0.79 -10.50
CA ALA A 94 -4.57 2.13 -11.08
C ALA A 94 -5.06 3.21 -10.11
N TYR A 95 -4.38 4.37 -10.09
CA TYR A 95 -4.93 5.55 -9.40
C TYR A 95 -6.08 6.17 -10.19
N GLN A 96 -7.09 6.61 -9.49
CA GLN A 96 -8.11 7.49 -10.02
C GLN A 96 -7.56 8.92 -10.21
N PRO A 97 -8.18 9.76 -11.05
CA PRO A 97 -7.59 11.03 -11.52
C PRO A 97 -7.08 12.00 -10.46
N HIS A 98 -7.68 12.02 -9.27
CA HIS A 98 -7.37 12.96 -8.20
C HIS A 98 -6.77 12.30 -6.94
N ALA A 99 -6.27 11.08 -7.04
CA ALA A 99 -5.77 10.31 -5.91
C ALA A 99 -4.62 11.03 -5.18
N LEU A 100 -3.57 11.46 -5.90
CA LEU A 100 -2.45 12.16 -5.27
C LEU A 100 -2.79 13.59 -4.87
N GLN A 101 -3.72 14.25 -5.55
CA GLN A 101 -4.23 15.57 -5.16
C GLN A 101 -4.89 15.51 -3.79
N ALA A 102 -5.78 14.53 -3.59
CA ALA A 102 -6.41 14.29 -2.30
C ALA A 102 -5.38 13.98 -1.21
N ALA A 103 -4.40 13.12 -1.51
CA ALA A 103 -3.32 12.81 -0.57
C ALA A 103 -2.50 14.05 -0.18
N SER A 104 -2.08 14.86 -1.14
CA SER A 104 -1.35 16.11 -0.89
C SER A 104 -2.16 17.07 -0.01
N ALA A 105 -3.47 17.22 -0.27
CA ALA A 105 -4.35 18.03 0.55
C ALA A 105 -4.39 17.54 2.00
N VAL A 106 -4.54 16.23 2.22
CA VAL A 106 -4.54 15.65 3.57
C VAL A 106 -3.28 16.00 4.35
N PHE A 107 -2.10 15.73 3.81
CA PHE A 107 -0.85 16.01 4.52
C PHE A 107 -0.61 17.51 4.75
N ARG A 108 -1.15 18.38 3.89
CA ARG A 108 -1.12 19.83 4.11
C ARG A 108 -1.98 20.24 5.31
N PHE A 109 -3.18 19.67 5.45
CA PHE A 109 -4.10 19.98 6.56
C PHE A 109 -3.79 19.18 7.82
N ARG A 110 -3.13 18.03 7.70
CA ARG A 110 -2.78 17.12 8.79
C ARG A 110 -1.32 16.70 8.71
N PRO A 111 -0.36 17.63 8.87
CA PRO A 111 1.07 17.34 8.71
C PRO A 111 1.61 16.30 9.70
N GLN A 112 0.88 16.06 10.79
CA GLN A 112 1.19 15.03 11.78
C GLN A 112 0.72 13.62 11.38
N ALA A 113 -0.03 13.47 10.28
CA ALA A 113 -0.43 12.15 9.81
C ALA A 113 0.80 11.36 9.34
N GLY A 114 0.96 10.15 9.86
CA GLY A 114 2.02 9.23 9.41
C GLY A 114 1.64 8.49 8.14
N LEU A 115 0.34 8.25 7.94
CA LEU A 115 -0.21 7.44 6.86
C LEU A 115 -1.59 7.96 6.46
N LEU A 116 -1.83 8.01 5.16
CA LEU A 116 -3.16 8.15 4.56
C LEU A 116 -3.54 6.87 3.83
N ARG A 117 -4.82 6.48 3.92
CA ARG A 117 -5.43 5.44 3.11
C ARG A 117 -6.48 6.03 2.18
N LEU A 118 -6.30 5.77 0.89
CA LEU A 118 -7.23 6.14 -0.16
C LEU A 118 -8.37 5.10 -0.24
N PRO A 119 -9.57 5.48 -0.72
CA PRO A 119 -10.64 4.52 -0.99
C PRO A 119 -10.22 3.53 -2.08
N VAL A 120 -10.78 2.31 -2.03
CA VAL A 120 -10.51 1.27 -3.02
C VAL A 120 -11.78 0.84 -3.73
N THR A 121 -11.81 1.04 -5.04
CA THR A 121 -12.90 0.56 -5.90
C THR A 121 -12.52 -0.79 -6.51
N GLY A 122 -13.16 -1.87 -6.03
CA GLY A 122 -12.91 -3.21 -6.55
C GLY A 122 -13.57 -3.47 -7.90
N HIS A 123 -12.79 -3.77 -8.93
CA HIS A 123 -13.27 -4.17 -10.25
C HIS A 123 -13.38 -5.68 -10.36
N ASN A 124 -14.45 -6.15 -11.03
CA ASN A 124 -14.71 -7.58 -11.30
C ASN A 124 -14.76 -8.47 -10.04
N ILE A 125 -15.08 -7.90 -8.88
CA ILE A 125 -15.28 -8.71 -7.66
C ILE A 125 -16.44 -9.68 -7.88
N PRO A 126 -16.24 -10.99 -7.69
CA PRO A 126 -17.28 -11.98 -7.87
C PRO A 126 -18.55 -11.69 -7.07
N GLU A 127 -19.71 -11.92 -7.70
CA GLU A 127 -21.03 -11.57 -7.15
C GLU A 127 -21.31 -12.22 -5.79
N HIS A 128 -20.86 -13.46 -5.60
CA HIS A 128 -21.06 -14.17 -4.33
C HIS A 128 -20.37 -13.50 -3.13
N TYR A 129 -19.28 -12.74 -3.33
CA TYR A 129 -18.68 -11.91 -2.28
C TYR A 129 -19.52 -10.66 -2.04
N ARG A 130 -19.89 -9.95 -3.13
CA ARG A 130 -20.64 -8.68 -3.04
C ARG A 130 -22.00 -8.83 -2.36
N GLN A 131 -22.67 -9.95 -2.56
CA GLN A 131 -23.99 -10.25 -1.96
C GLN A 131 -23.91 -10.67 -0.50
N HIS A 132 -22.71 -10.95 0.03
CA HIS A 132 -22.59 -11.36 1.42
C HIS A 132 -22.87 -10.18 2.37
N ALA A 133 -23.69 -10.40 3.41
CA ALA A 133 -24.13 -9.35 4.32
C ALA A 133 -22.98 -8.58 5.01
N GLN A 134 -21.83 -9.22 5.19
CA GLN A 134 -20.65 -8.63 5.81
C GLN A 134 -19.64 -8.09 4.79
N PHE A 135 -19.93 -8.10 3.50
CA PHE A 135 -18.97 -7.70 2.47
C PHE A 135 -18.42 -6.30 2.70
N ALA A 136 -19.28 -5.32 2.98
CA ALA A 136 -18.85 -3.95 3.21
C ALA A 136 -17.85 -3.83 4.38
N LEU A 137 -18.09 -4.55 5.48
CA LEU A 137 -17.17 -4.58 6.64
C LEU A 137 -15.83 -5.22 6.30
N VAL A 138 -15.87 -6.35 5.59
CA VAL A 138 -14.65 -7.07 5.16
C VAL A 138 -13.88 -6.24 4.14
N TRP A 139 -14.57 -5.58 3.20
CA TRP A 139 -13.93 -4.68 2.25
C TRP A 139 -13.24 -3.51 2.95
N ARG A 140 -13.89 -2.91 3.93
CA ARG A 140 -13.29 -1.86 4.77
C ARG A 140 -12.04 -2.36 5.51
N THR A 141 -12.06 -3.60 6.01
CA THR A 141 -10.87 -4.20 6.62
C THR A 141 -9.75 -4.37 5.60
N PHE A 142 -10.07 -4.78 4.37
CA PHE A 142 -9.10 -4.87 3.27
C PHE A 142 -8.47 -3.50 2.98
N GLU A 143 -9.28 -2.43 2.86
CA GLU A 143 -8.78 -1.06 2.65
C GLU A 143 -7.84 -0.59 3.77
N MET A 144 -8.01 -1.09 4.99
CA MET A 144 -7.16 -0.75 6.15
C MET A 144 -5.83 -1.49 6.17
N ILE A 145 -5.66 -2.55 5.41
CA ILE A 145 -4.46 -3.40 5.47
C ILE A 145 -3.70 -3.52 4.16
N THR A 146 -4.31 -3.22 3.00
CA THR A 146 -3.64 -3.33 1.71
C THR A 146 -2.58 -2.25 1.50
N ALA A 147 -1.53 -2.54 0.72
CA ALA A 147 -0.47 -1.58 0.40
C ALA A 147 -0.88 -0.60 -0.69
N THR A 148 -1.64 -1.05 -1.68
CA THR A 148 -1.90 -0.34 -2.95
C THR A 148 -2.60 1.02 -2.77
N ASN A 149 -3.27 1.25 -1.65
CA ASN A 149 -4.00 2.49 -1.34
C ASN A 149 -3.30 3.39 -0.31
N THR A 150 -2.02 3.13 -0.01
CA THR A 150 -1.34 3.84 1.07
C THR A 150 -0.44 4.95 0.57
N VAL A 151 -0.52 6.09 1.26
CA VAL A 151 0.44 7.20 1.12
C VAL A 151 1.03 7.48 2.49
N PHE A 152 2.35 7.36 2.62
CA PHE A 152 3.07 7.54 3.87
C PHE A 152 3.83 8.86 3.93
N ASN A 153 3.90 9.47 5.10
CA ASN A 153 5.06 10.25 5.44
C ASN A 153 6.28 9.32 5.40
N ARG A 154 7.27 9.63 4.55
CA ARG A 154 8.41 8.73 4.30
C ARG A 154 9.25 8.49 5.56
N ALA A 155 9.50 9.52 6.36
CA ALA A 155 10.25 9.35 7.60
C ALA A 155 9.53 8.41 8.56
N TYR A 156 8.20 8.51 8.64
CA TYR A 156 7.39 7.59 9.43
C TYR A 156 7.45 6.16 8.88
N PHE A 157 7.35 5.96 7.56
CA PHE A 157 7.49 4.64 6.94
C PHE A 157 8.85 3.99 7.27
N LEU A 158 9.92 4.76 7.16
CA LEU A 158 11.27 4.27 7.49
C LEU A 158 11.42 3.98 8.99
N ALA A 159 10.80 4.78 9.85
CA ALA A 159 10.78 4.53 11.29
C ALA A 159 10.00 3.25 11.66
N CYS A 160 8.96 2.88 10.91
CA CYS A 160 8.32 1.56 11.02
C CYS A 160 9.30 0.42 10.71
N GLY A 161 10.32 0.67 9.89
CA GLY A 161 11.24 -0.31 9.32
C GLY A 161 10.80 -0.85 7.97
N GLY A 162 9.83 -0.18 7.33
CA GLY A 162 9.25 -0.60 6.04
C GLY A 162 8.27 -1.77 6.16
N PHE A 163 7.96 -2.38 5.04
CA PHE A 163 7.20 -3.64 5.01
C PHE A 163 8.08 -4.78 5.54
N PRO A 164 7.57 -5.66 6.41
CA PRO A 164 8.34 -6.81 6.85
C PRO A 164 8.65 -7.74 5.69
N ALA A 165 9.94 -8.08 5.51
CA ALA A 165 10.43 -8.88 4.40
C ALA A 165 10.92 -10.27 4.85
N ASP A 166 10.42 -10.76 5.96
CA ASP A 166 10.73 -12.05 6.54
C ASP A 166 10.29 -13.20 5.61
N SER A 167 10.95 -14.35 5.74
CA SER A 167 10.62 -15.56 4.97
C SER A 167 9.18 -16.02 5.15
N LEU A 168 8.58 -15.74 6.29
CA LEU A 168 7.17 -16.00 6.57
C LEU A 168 6.27 -15.29 5.57
N PHE A 169 6.42 -13.98 5.43
CA PHE A 169 5.58 -13.16 4.55
C PHE A 169 5.86 -13.43 3.07
N ARG A 170 7.10 -13.78 2.71
CA ARG A 170 7.39 -14.23 1.35
C ARG A 170 6.64 -15.50 0.95
N ARG A 171 6.38 -16.38 1.91
CA ARG A 171 5.66 -17.65 1.69
C ARG A 171 4.15 -17.47 1.75
N LEU A 172 3.65 -16.70 2.70
CA LEU A 172 2.22 -16.63 3.02
C LEU A 172 1.55 -15.32 2.57
N GLY A 173 2.32 -14.28 2.24
CA GLY A 173 1.82 -12.93 2.06
C GLY A 173 1.43 -12.28 3.39
N GLY A 174 0.87 -11.07 3.32
CA GLY A 174 0.35 -10.36 4.50
C GLY A 174 1.35 -9.41 5.16
N GLU A 175 2.45 -9.09 4.49
CA GLU A 175 3.42 -8.06 4.91
C GLU A 175 2.77 -6.68 5.03
N ASP A 176 1.84 -6.39 4.13
CA ASP A 176 1.03 -5.18 4.13
C ASP A 176 0.04 -5.17 5.31
N GLY A 177 -0.59 -6.31 5.59
CA GLY A 177 -1.45 -6.49 6.74
C GLY A 177 -0.71 -6.27 8.07
N ALA A 178 0.50 -6.83 8.23
CA ALA A 178 1.30 -6.67 9.44
C ALA A 178 1.68 -5.19 9.67
N LEU A 179 2.15 -4.49 8.63
CA LEU A 179 2.45 -3.06 8.71
C LEU A 179 1.16 -2.25 8.93
N GLY A 180 0.08 -2.59 8.24
CA GLY A 180 -1.21 -1.93 8.37
C GLY A 180 -1.72 -1.95 9.81
N LEU A 181 -1.78 -3.12 10.44
CA LEU A 181 -2.20 -3.29 11.83
C LEU A 181 -1.29 -2.52 12.80
N ALA A 182 0.03 -2.61 12.62
CA ALA A 182 0.97 -1.88 13.47
C ALA A 182 0.77 -0.36 13.39
N THR A 183 0.49 0.17 12.22
CA THR A 183 0.26 1.61 12.03
C THR A 183 -1.04 2.07 12.68
N VAL A 184 -2.11 1.29 12.61
CA VAL A 184 -3.39 1.60 13.29
C VAL A 184 -3.21 1.69 14.80
N GLU A 185 -2.38 0.81 15.39
CA GLU A 185 -2.14 0.83 16.83
C GLU A 185 -1.24 1.98 17.30
N SER A 186 -0.37 2.48 16.43
CA SER A 186 0.78 3.28 16.86
C SER A 186 0.77 4.71 16.36
N CYS A 187 -0.02 5.07 15.34
CA CYS A 187 0.01 6.41 14.77
C CYS A 187 -1.34 6.93 14.32
N MET A 188 -1.32 8.20 13.93
CA MET A 188 -2.44 8.83 13.26
C MET A 188 -2.53 8.33 11.82
N VAL A 189 -3.55 7.54 11.53
CA VAL A 189 -3.92 7.10 10.19
C VAL A 189 -5.08 7.98 9.73
N ALA A 190 -4.89 8.69 8.64
CA ALA A 190 -5.97 9.38 7.96
C ALA A 190 -6.62 8.42 6.94
N THR A 191 -7.93 8.54 6.75
CA THR A 191 -8.69 7.77 5.76
C THR A 191 -9.61 8.71 4.98
N LEU A 192 -9.82 8.42 3.70
CA LEU A 192 -10.78 9.12 2.83
C LEU A 192 -11.95 8.19 2.45
N PHE A 193 -12.26 7.23 3.30
CA PHE A 193 -13.35 6.31 3.08
C PHE A 193 -14.72 7.00 3.30
N ASP A 194 -15.72 6.62 2.54
CA ASP A 194 -17.13 7.02 2.70
C ASP A 194 -17.45 8.49 2.40
N GLU A 195 -16.58 9.22 1.76
CA GLU A 195 -16.86 10.59 1.34
C GLU A 195 -17.86 10.59 0.18
N ALA A 196 -19.14 10.65 0.52
CA ALA A 196 -20.22 10.79 -0.44
C ALA A 196 -20.01 12.08 -1.25
N GLY A 197 -19.61 11.94 -2.50
CA GLY A 197 -19.39 13.06 -3.42
C GLY A 197 -17.94 13.34 -3.80
N MET A 198 -16.96 12.64 -3.24
CA MET A 198 -15.58 12.67 -3.73
C MET A 198 -15.36 11.53 -4.73
N ALA A 199 -15.78 11.74 -5.98
CA ALA A 199 -15.42 10.83 -7.05
C ALA A 199 -13.93 10.96 -7.42
N ASP A 200 -13.35 9.87 -7.88
CA ASP A 200 -12.04 9.84 -8.55
C ASP A 200 -10.81 10.19 -7.68
N ILE A 201 -10.88 9.95 -6.35
CA ILE A 201 -9.76 10.18 -5.42
C ILE A 201 -9.05 8.90 -4.94
N GLY A 202 -9.48 7.74 -5.40
CA GLY A 202 -9.07 6.44 -4.86
C GLY A 202 -8.16 5.64 -5.76
N VAL A 203 -8.23 4.35 -5.55
CA VAL A 203 -7.53 3.30 -6.31
C VAL A 203 -8.55 2.39 -6.97
N ASP A 204 -8.41 2.18 -8.25
CA ASP A 204 -9.09 1.11 -9.00
C ASP A 204 -8.31 -0.18 -8.80
N PHE A 205 -8.91 -1.09 -8.04
CA PHE A 205 -8.32 -2.36 -7.66
C PHE A 205 -8.76 -3.47 -8.61
N TYR A 206 -7.79 -4.10 -9.27
CA TYR A 206 -8.00 -5.20 -10.22
C TYR A 206 -7.41 -6.53 -9.73
N GLY A 207 -6.71 -6.52 -8.62
CA GLY A 207 -6.00 -7.67 -8.05
C GLY A 207 -6.89 -8.73 -7.39
N HIS A 208 -8.23 -8.70 -7.60
CA HIS A 208 -9.18 -9.65 -7.02
C HIS A 208 -8.86 -11.13 -7.37
N ASP A 209 -8.20 -11.37 -8.51
CA ASP A 209 -7.77 -12.70 -8.91
C ASP A 209 -6.52 -13.19 -8.18
N SER A 210 -5.86 -12.31 -7.42
CA SER A 210 -4.74 -12.74 -6.60
C SER A 210 -5.21 -13.79 -5.57
N MET A 211 -4.44 -14.84 -5.46
CA MET A 211 -4.73 -15.94 -4.52
C MET A 211 -4.82 -15.41 -3.08
N HIS A 212 -4.08 -14.36 -2.74
CA HIS A 212 -4.07 -13.77 -1.40
C HIS A 212 -5.37 -13.05 -1.06
N VAL A 213 -5.92 -12.26 -1.98
CA VAL A 213 -7.19 -11.54 -1.78
C VAL A 213 -8.36 -12.51 -1.69
N ARG A 214 -8.41 -13.53 -2.58
CA ARG A 214 -9.43 -14.58 -2.49
C ARG A 214 -9.38 -15.30 -1.15
N LYS A 215 -8.20 -15.76 -0.72
CA LYS A 215 -8.03 -16.40 0.59
C LYS A 215 -8.47 -15.50 1.75
N LEU A 216 -8.21 -14.20 1.66
CA LEU A 216 -8.67 -13.24 2.68
C LEU A 216 -10.20 -13.15 2.71
N LEU A 217 -10.84 -12.95 1.55
CA LEU A 217 -12.29 -12.86 1.44
C LEU A 217 -12.98 -14.15 1.87
N ASP A 218 -12.47 -15.31 1.44
CA ASP A 218 -13.00 -16.63 1.83
C ASP A 218 -12.87 -16.86 3.33
N ALA A 219 -11.74 -16.50 3.93
CA ALA A 219 -11.56 -16.65 5.37
C ALA A 219 -12.49 -15.73 6.17
N MET A 220 -12.61 -14.45 5.76
CA MET A 220 -13.37 -13.46 6.52
C MET A 220 -14.88 -13.56 6.30
N LEU A 221 -15.34 -13.91 5.09
CA LEU A 221 -16.77 -13.97 4.76
C LEU A 221 -17.37 -15.35 5.05
N PHE A 222 -16.62 -16.42 4.82
CA PHE A 222 -17.15 -17.78 4.89
C PHE A 222 -16.49 -18.66 5.96
N GLY A 223 -15.57 -18.09 6.77
CA GLY A 223 -14.89 -18.83 7.84
C GLY A 223 -13.99 -19.96 7.31
N GLN A 224 -13.60 -19.90 6.04
CA GLN A 224 -12.74 -20.93 5.47
C GLN A 224 -11.33 -20.77 6.05
N ASN A 225 -10.84 -21.83 6.70
CA ASN A 225 -9.50 -21.84 7.27
C ASN A 225 -8.45 -21.65 6.17
N ARG A 226 -7.49 -20.78 6.41
CA ARG A 226 -6.26 -20.69 5.63
C ARG A 226 -5.45 -21.97 5.89
N SER A 227 -5.58 -22.95 5.02
CA SER A 227 -4.88 -24.23 5.15
C SER A 227 -3.36 -24.12 5.25
N ASP A 228 -2.81 -22.97 4.85
CA ASP A 228 -1.38 -22.72 4.77
C ASP A 228 -0.84 -21.91 5.98
N CYS A 229 -1.73 -21.46 6.88
CA CYS A 229 -1.40 -20.64 8.03
C CYS A 229 -1.75 -21.40 9.30
N ASP A 230 -0.77 -22.06 9.90
CA ASP A 230 -0.90 -22.68 11.21
C ASP A 230 -0.79 -21.66 12.34
N ASP A 231 -1.09 -22.07 13.57
CA ASP A 231 -1.01 -21.20 14.75
C ASP A 231 0.40 -20.63 14.98
N ALA A 232 1.42 -21.38 14.61
CA ALA A 232 2.82 -20.95 14.74
C ALA A 232 3.14 -19.79 13.77
N ALA A 233 2.66 -19.88 12.52
CA ALA A 233 2.81 -18.82 11.53
C ALA A 233 2.06 -17.55 11.96
N LEU A 234 0.85 -17.70 12.50
CA LEU A 234 0.07 -16.57 13.03
C LEU A 234 0.77 -15.91 14.22
N GLN A 235 1.30 -16.69 15.15
CA GLN A 235 2.08 -16.17 16.28
C GLN A 235 3.32 -15.41 15.80
N GLN A 236 4.04 -15.94 14.82
CA GLN A 236 5.20 -15.27 14.24
C GLN A 236 4.81 -13.94 13.55
N ALA A 237 3.74 -13.91 12.76
CA ALA A 237 3.24 -12.70 12.13
C ALA A 237 2.86 -11.63 13.17
N ASN A 238 2.18 -12.04 14.24
CA ASN A 238 1.82 -11.16 15.36
C ASN A 238 3.07 -10.61 16.06
N ALA A 239 4.09 -11.43 16.28
CA ALA A 239 5.35 -10.99 16.90
C ALA A 239 6.07 -9.93 16.06
N VAL A 240 6.08 -10.08 14.72
CA VAL A 240 6.63 -9.07 13.81
C VAL A 240 5.81 -7.77 13.89
N THR A 241 4.48 -7.85 13.85
CA THR A 241 3.59 -6.68 14.02
C THR A 241 3.88 -5.96 15.34
N GLN A 242 3.97 -6.68 16.45
CA GLN A 242 4.29 -6.10 17.76
C GLN A 242 5.69 -5.48 17.81
N THR A 243 6.66 -6.03 17.10
CA THR A 243 7.99 -5.43 16.97
C THR A 243 7.94 -4.04 16.31
N ILE A 244 7.10 -3.87 15.27
CA ILE A 244 6.90 -2.57 14.62
C ILE A 244 6.22 -1.60 15.59
N VAL A 245 5.16 -2.05 16.28
CA VAL A 245 4.45 -1.24 17.29
C VAL A 245 5.43 -0.74 18.38
N GLN A 246 6.25 -1.63 18.94
CA GLN A 246 7.21 -1.29 19.97
C GLN A 246 8.27 -0.28 19.48
N ARG A 247 8.74 -0.45 18.23
CA ARG A 247 9.67 0.50 17.59
C ARG A 247 9.06 1.89 17.49
N LEU A 248 7.81 2.00 17.09
CA LEU A 248 7.09 3.27 16.98
C LEU A 248 6.82 3.90 18.36
N GLN A 249 6.49 3.10 19.36
CA GLN A 249 6.31 3.57 20.74
C GLN A 249 7.63 4.13 21.30
N ASN A 250 8.74 3.44 21.10
CA ASN A 250 10.05 3.92 21.52
C ASN A 250 10.42 5.24 20.84
N LEU A 251 10.16 5.36 19.52
CA LEU A 251 10.42 6.60 18.79
C LEU A 251 9.60 7.78 19.34
N ARG A 252 8.34 7.54 19.70
CA ARG A 252 7.49 8.57 20.32
C ARG A 252 8.04 9.06 21.65
N GLN A 253 8.53 8.17 22.49
CA GLN A 253 9.14 8.53 23.78
C GLN A 253 10.38 9.40 23.59
N ILE A 254 11.22 9.08 22.58
CA ILE A 254 12.42 9.86 22.26
C ILE A 254 12.05 11.28 21.76
N LEU A 255 10.98 11.38 20.98
CA LEU A 255 10.55 12.65 20.39
C LEU A 255 9.60 13.45 21.30
N ASP A 256 9.24 12.91 22.48
CA ASP A 256 8.23 13.49 23.39
C ASP A 256 6.91 13.84 22.65
N TYR A 257 6.53 12.97 21.72
CA TYR A 257 5.39 13.21 20.85
C TYR A 257 4.09 12.83 21.56
N PRO A 258 3.09 13.74 21.66
CA PRO A 258 1.85 13.42 22.33
C PRO A 258 1.18 12.20 21.67
N ASN A 259 0.69 11.27 22.49
CA ASN A 259 -0.07 10.12 21.99
C ASN A 259 -1.41 10.61 21.44
N PRO A 260 -1.68 10.59 20.13
CA PRO A 260 -2.94 11.09 19.57
C PRO A 260 -4.14 10.20 19.88
N GLY A 261 -3.92 9.07 20.60
CA GLY A 261 -4.95 8.05 20.78
C GLY A 261 -5.15 7.18 19.53
N LYS A 262 -5.96 6.15 19.68
CA LYS A 262 -6.32 5.23 18.58
C LYS A 262 -7.45 5.81 17.71
N GLN A 263 -7.35 7.04 17.23
CA GLN A 263 -8.38 7.60 16.37
C GLN A 263 -7.96 7.53 14.91
N ALA A 264 -8.66 6.72 14.12
CA ALA A 264 -8.73 6.93 12.69
C ALA A 264 -9.39 8.31 12.49
N LEU A 265 -8.66 9.24 11.85
CA LEU A 265 -9.22 10.54 11.52
C LEU A 265 -10.07 10.39 10.26
N GLN A 266 -11.36 10.55 10.43
CA GLN A 266 -12.22 10.95 9.32
C GLN A 266 -11.95 12.44 9.05
N LEU A 267 -11.67 12.78 7.79
CA LEU A 267 -11.31 14.15 7.41
C LEU A 267 -12.48 15.11 7.40
N PHE A 268 -13.68 14.59 7.37
CA PHE A 268 -14.90 15.34 7.33
C PHE A 268 -15.82 14.82 8.44
N THR A 269 -15.79 15.48 9.55
CA THR A 269 -16.91 15.53 10.49
C THR A 269 -17.58 16.86 10.26
N ASP A 270 -18.90 16.85 10.15
CA ASP A 270 -19.82 17.99 9.96
C ASP A 270 -19.40 19.26 10.69
#